data_4c0c56cf0a6db54cf0dc6747a4ed1f39
#
_entry.id   4c0c56cf0a6db54cf0dc6747a4ed1f39
#
_cell.length_a   1.000
_cell.length_b   1.000
_cell.length_c   1.000
_cell.angle_alpha   90.00
_cell.angle_beta   90.00
_cell.angle_gamma   90.00
#
_symmetry.space_group_name_H-M   'P 1'
#
loop_
_entity.id
_entity.type
_entity.pdbx_description
1 polymer ?
#
loop_
_entity_poly.entity_id
_entity_poly.type
_entity_poly.pdbx_seq_one_letter_code
_entity_poly.pdbx_strand_id
1 'polypeptide(L)'
;GGYTECLVVHGRDMSTTIYAIWELHTHSWGEWTSNGNGTHTRTCATDSSHTETGSCSGGKATGTEKAICETCHTAYGELLQLIKTVITTPPTLPSEGYVGDQYFDGDLEGGEAKAQGTDTIVPGSFRFKNNWGGIVHPGENRMVILFTPDDTETYATAECIVTVTGLKHTITSVTEEVLRDVPLGTAFEDLWLPSEVNVKTNTGDIFYYIPVTWDSSSYDPNKYGEQ
;
A
#
# COMPACT_ATOMS: atom_id res chain seq x y z
N GLY A 1 -42.23 19.72 -24.35
CA GLY A 1 -43.52 20.30 -24.01
C GLY A 1 -44.54 19.20 -23.82
N GLY A 2 -44.93 18.93 -22.57
CA GLY A 2 -46.05 18.03 -22.27
C GLY A 2 -47.35 18.79 -22.32
N TYR A 3 -48.38 18.19 -22.89
CA TYR A 3 -49.71 18.72 -22.90
C TYR A 3 -50.48 18.14 -21.73
N THR A 4 -51.11 18.98 -20.91
CA THR A 4 -52.00 18.55 -19.85
C THR A 4 -53.44 18.47 -20.39
N GLU A 5 -54.19 17.52 -19.94
CA GLU A 5 -55.46 16.96 -20.37
C GLU A 5 -56.49 17.93 -20.96
N CYS A 6 -57.15 17.49 -22.06
CA CYS A 6 -58.28 18.15 -22.64
C CYS A 6 -59.55 17.66 -21.96
N LEU A 7 -60.27 18.52 -21.24
CA LEU A 7 -61.58 18.22 -20.71
C LEU A 7 -62.64 18.42 -21.85
N VAL A 8 -63.20 17.32 -22.35
CA VAL A 8 -64.34 17.39 -23.30
C VAL A 8 -65.62 17.36 -22.52
N VAL A 9 -66.31 18.48 -22.48
CA VAL A 9 -67.70 18.61 -21.94
C VAL A 9 -68.68 18.41 -23.04
N HIS A 10 -69.44 17.30 -23.03
CA HIS A 10 -70.61 17.12 -23.92
C HIS A 10 -71.85 17.78 -23.33
N GLY A 11 -72.18 18.94 -23.82
CA GLY A 11 -73.49 19.63 -23.56
C GLY A 11 -74.47 19.42 -24.68
N ARG A 12 -75.74 19.04 -24.35
CA ARG A 12 -76.84 19.06 -25.28
C ARG A 12 -77.28 20.50 -25.37
N ASP A 13 -77.31 20.99 -26.62
CA ASP A 13 -77.92 22.25 -27.09
C ASP A 13 -77.18 23.56 -26.85
N MET A 14 -77.08 24.26 -27.97
CA MET A 14 -76.67 25.63 -28.27
C MET A 14 -75.13 25.84 -28.40
N SER A 15 -74.79 26.62 -29.42
CA SER A 15 -73.47 27.00 -29.86
C SER A 15 -72.63 27.63 -28.75
N THR A 16 -72.01 26.79 -27.95
CA THR A 16 -71.04 27.24 -27.00
C THR A 16 -69.64 26.97 -27.60
N THR A 17 -68.94 28.02 -27.90
CA THR A 17 -67.57 27.94 -28.35
C THR A 17 -66.72 27.62 -27.13
N ILE A 18 -66.16 26.45 -27.10
CA ILE A 18 -65.20 26.03 -26.03
C ILE A 18 -63.80 26.43 -26.48
N TYR A 19 -63.18 27.29 -25.73
CA TYR A 19 -61.72 27.60 -25.90
C TYR A 19 -60.93 26.72 -25.05
N ALA A 20 -60.00 25.93 -25.64
CA ALA A 20 -58.96 25.25 -24.90
C ALA A 20 -57.89 26.29 -24.53
N ILE A 21 -57.73 26.57 -23.24
CA ILE A 21 -56.68 27.42 -22.75
C ILE A 21 -55.46 26.47 -22.52
N TRP A 22 -54.48 26.63 -23.35
CA TRP A 22 -53.27 25.97 -23.21
C TRP A 22 -52.33 26.83 -22.35
N GLU A 23 -52.03 26.40 -21.15
CA GLU A 23 -50.99 27.00 -20.36
C GLU A 23 -49.65 26.33 -20.70
N LEU A 24 -48.69 27.16 -21.07
CA LEU A 24 -47.34 26.66 -21.29
C LEU A 24 -46.74 26.36 -19.91
N HIS A 25 -46.64 25.07 -19.58
CA HIS A 25 -45.99 24.66 -18.35
C HIS A 25 -44.46 24.81 -18.49
N THR A 26 -43.87 25.71 -17.70
CA THR A 26 -42.44 25.87 -17.61
C THR A 26 -41.91 24.97 -16.50
N HIS A 27 -41.06 24.03 -16.85
CA HIS A 27 -40.48 23.11 -15.87
C HIS A 27 -39.47 23.83 -14.97
N SER A 28 -39.64 23.70 -13.67
CA SER A 28 -38.65 24.02 -12.66
C SER A 28 -38.11 22.70 -12.13
N TRP A 29 -36.99 22.25 -12.69
CA TRP A 29 -36.43 20.95 -12.35
C TRP A 29 -35.73 20.95 -11.00
N GLY A 30 -36.00 19.91 -10.20
CA GLY A 30 -35.24 19.58 -8.99
C GLY A 30 -33.88 18.95 -9.31
N GLU A 31 -33.17 18.56 -8.26
CA GLU A 31 -31.88 17.90 -8.38
C GLU A 31 -32.02 16.49 -8.98
N TRP A 32 -30.98 16.04 -9.65
CA TRP A 32 -30.89 14.69 -10.17
C TRP A 32 -30.64 13.65 -9.03
N THR A 33 -31.50 12.64 -9.00
CA THR A 33 -31.41 11.56 -8.01
C THR A 33 -31.12 10.24 -8.72
N SER A 34 -30.14 9.46 -8.21
CA SER A 34 -29.79 8.14 -8.75
C SER A 34 -30.94 7.15 -8.57
N ASN A 35 -31.22 6.35 -9.59
CA ASN A 35 -32.16 5.24 -9.53
C ASN A 35 -31.52 3.93 -9.12
N GLY A 36 -30.18 3.89 -8.91
CA GLY A 36 -29.40 2.70 -8.51
C GLY A 36 -29.13 1.69 -9.63
N ASN A 37 -29.66 1.92 -10.83
CA ASN A 37 -29.56 1.01 -11.97
C ASN A 37 -28.75 1.58 -13.17
N GLY A 38 -27.88 2.56 -12.90
CA GLY A 38 -27.12 3.26 -13.95
C GLY A 38 -27.89 4.36 -14.64
N THR A 39 -29.06 4.79 -14.08
CA THR A 39 -29.82 5.94 -14.50
C THR A 39 -30.05 6.92 -13.36
N HIS A 40 -30.43 8.13 -13.68
CA HIS A 40 -30.85 9.15 -12.72
C HIS A 40 -32.10 9.83 -13.20
N THR A 41 -32.91 10.32 -12.27
CA THR A 41 -34.19 11.00 -12.55
C THR A 41 -34.23 12.33 -11.82
N ARG A 42 -34.82 13.34 -12.44
CA ARG A 42 -35.25 14.59 -11.78
C ARG A 42 -36.74 14.82 -11.99
N THR A 43 -37.33 15.48 -11.05
CA THR A 43 -38.79 15.75 -11.04
C THR A 43 -39.02 17.26 -11.09
N CYS A 44 -40.04 17.67 -11.80
CA CYS A 44 -40.46 19.07 -11.84
C CYS A 44 -41.01 19.48 -10.46
N ALA A 45 -40.52 20.59 -9.90
CA ALA A 45 -40.94 21.10 -8.60
C ALA A 45 -42.40 21.60 -8.58
N THR A 46 -42.93 21.99 -9.74
CA THR A 46 -44.29 22.51 -9.87
C THR A 46 -45.30 21.43 -10.26
N ASP A 47 -44.86 20.31 -10.82
CA ASP A 47 -45.71 19.18 -11.18
C ASP A 47 -44.92 17.87 -11.07
N SER A 48 -45.18 17.12 -10.01
CA SER A 48 -44.48 15.87 -9.73
C SER A 48 -44.76 14.71 -10.70
N SER A 49 -45.78 14.86 -11.58
CA SER A 49 -46.01 13.89 -12.66
C SER A 49 -45.00 14.04 -13.81
N HIS A 50 -44.37 15.20 -13.91
CA HIS A 50 -43.31 15.43 -14.90
C HIS A 50 -41.96 15.03 -14.36
N THR A 51 -41.39 14.01 -14.97
CA THR A 51 -40.07 13.51 -14.66
C THR A 51 -39.20 13.47 -15.91
N GLU A 52 -37.90 13.62 -15.71
CA GLU A 52 -36.90 13.42 -16.76
C GLU A 52 -35.90 12.39 -16.27
N THR A 53 -35.61 11.37 -17.10
CA THR A 53 -34.68 10.30 -16.77
C THR A 53 -33.54 10.28 -17.80
N GLY A 54 -32.30 10.19 -17.30
CA GLY A 54 -31.10 10.07 -18.10
C GLY A 54 -30.24 8.89 -17.67
N SER A 55 -29.35 8.45 -18.55
CA SER A 55 -28.33 7.46 -18.22
C SER A 55 -27.19 8.13 -17.47
N CYS A 56 -26.65 7.44 -16.47
CA CYS A 56 -25.41 7.85 -15.80
C CYS A 56 -24.25 7.83 -16.80
N SER A 57 -23.41 8.87 -16.76
CA SER A 57 -22.25 9.04 -17.62
C SER A 57 -21.14 9.80 -16.90
N GLY A 58 -19.92 9.78 -17.47
CA GLY A 58 -18.73 10.41 -16.89
C GLY A 58 -18.10 9.57 -15.78
N GLY A 59 -17.01 10.07 -15.25
CA GLY A 59 -16.17 9.34 -14.30
C GLY A 59 -15.47 8.14 -14.95
N LYS A 60 -14.67 7.44 -14.15
CA LYS A 60 -13.92 6.26 -14.59
C LYS A 60 -13.95 5.20 -13.51
N ALA A 61 -14.35 3.98 -13.87
CA ALA A 61 -14.26 2.83 -12.97
C ALA A 61 -12.80 2.38 -12.85
N THR A 62 -12.44 1.88 -11.68
CA THR A 62 -11.18 1.19 -11.43
C THR A 62 -11.44 -0.27 -11.03
N GLY A 63 -10.38 -1.02 -10.75
CA GLY A 63 -10.54 -2.40 -10.24
C GLY A 63 -11.19 -2.48 -8.85
N THR A 64 -11.25 -1.36 -8.13
CA THR A 64 -11.77 -1.29 -6.75
C THR A 64 -12.96 -0.35 -6.59
N GLU A 65 -13.14 0.60 -7.50
CA GLU A 65 -14.18 1.64 -7.41
C GLU A 65 -14.97 1.73 -8.71
N LYS A 66 -16.29 1.89 -8.59
CA LYS A 66 -17.18 2.13 -9.72
C LYS A 66 -17.04 3.58 -10.23
N ALA A 67 -17.37 3.81 -11.49
CA ALA A 67 -17.43 5.16 -12.02
C ALA A 67 -18.45 6.03 -11.25
N ILE A 68 -18.13 7.31 -11.07
CA ILE A 68 -19.03 8.29 -10.44
C ILE A 68 -19.71 9.10 -11.53
N CYS A 69 -21.05 9.09 -11.56
CA CYS A 69 -21.82 9.86 -12.50
C CYS A 69 -21.60 11.37 -12.29
N GLU A 70 -21.25 12.11 -13.35
CA GLU A 70 -21.01 13.56 -13.27
C GLU A 70 -22.30 14.36 -13.00
N THR A 71 -23.48 13.78 -13.26
CA THR A 71 -24.75 14.44 -13.09
C THR A 71 -25.36 14.24 -11.71
N CYS A 72 -25.44 13.00 -11.20
CA CYS A 72 -26.06 12.69 -9.91
C CYS A 72 -25.05 12.33 -8.82
N HIS A 73 -23.75 12.39 -9.10
CA HIS A 73 -22.63 12.14 -8.19
C HIS A 73 -22.68 10.79 -7.45
N THR A 74 -23.37 9.81 -8.06
CA THR A 74 -23.51 8.46 -7.47
C THR A 74 -22.71 7.46 -8.29
N ALA A 75 -22.15 6.45 -7.61
CA ALA A 75 -21.43 5.36 -8.24
C ALA A 75 -22.36 4.52 -9.14
N TYR A 76 -21.89 4.16 -10.35
CA TYR A 76 -22.67 3.37 -11.31
C TYR A 76 -21.79 2.43 -12.14
N GLY A 77 -22.43 1.50 -12.86
CA GLY A 77 -21.75 0.52 -13.71
C GLY A 77 -21.06 -0.57 -12.89
N GLU A 78 -20.14 -1.26 -13.53
CA GLU A 78 -19.34 -2.33 -12.94
C GLU A 78 -17.91 -1.84 -12.65
N LEU A 79 -17.19 -2.58 -11.79
CA LEU A 79 -15.75 -2.39 -11.61
C LEU A 79 -15.00 -2.72 -12.88
N LEU A 80 -13.87 -2.06 -13.11
CA LEU A 80 -13.00 -2.41 -14.22
C LEU A 80 -12.44 -3.84 -14.00
N GLN A 81 -12.64 -4.71 -14.99
CA GLN A 81 -12.09 -6.07 -14.95
C GLN A 81 -10.65 -6.03 -15.45
N LEU A 82 -9.70 -6.07 -14.51
CA LEU A 82 -8.28 -6.07 -14.84
C LEU A 82 -7.80 -7.46 -15.30
N ILE A 83 -6.91 -7.48 -16.28
CA ILE A 83 -6.20 -8.70 -16.66
C ILE A 83 -5.24 -9.07 -15.54
N LYS A 84 -5.37 -10.28 -15.02
CA LYS A 84 -4.50 -10.75 -13.95
C LYS A 84 -3.06 -10.86 -14.43
N THR A 85 -2.14 -10.35 -13.63
CA THR A 85 -0.70 -10.45 -13.88
C THR A 85 -0.10 -11.58 -13.06
N VAL A 86 0.86 -12.28 -13.63
CA VAL A 86 1.61 -13.37 -12.98
C VAL A 86 3.10 -13.04 -13.05
N ILE A 87 3.78 -13.05 -11.93
CA ILE A 87 5.23 -12.92 -11.88
C ILE A 87 5.82 -14.25 -12.33
N THR A 88 6.44 -14.27 -13.51
CA THR A 88 7.05 -15.46 -14.10
C THR A 88 8.49 -15.65 -13.66
N THR A 89 9.17 -14.53 -13.38
CA THR A 89 10.51 -14.51 -12.79
C THR A 89 10.50 -13.50 -11.64
N PRO A 90 10.60 -13.94 -10.38
CA PRO A 90 10.75 -13.00 -9.27
C PRO A 90 12.02 -12.17 -9.40
N PRO A 91 12.04 -10.93 -8.92
CA PRO A 91 13.29 -10.19 -8.77
C PRO A 91 14.20 -10.88 -7.75
N THR A 92 15.48 -10.60 -7.80
CA THR A 92 16.48 -11.21 -6.91
C THR A 92 17.03 -10.20 -5.92
N LEU A 93 17.40 -10.72 -4.75
CA LEU A 93 18.23 -10.10 -3.72
C LEU A 93 19.40 -11.03 -3.45
N PRO A 94 20.48 -10.59 -2.76
CA PRO A 94 21.48 -11.50 -2.21
C PRO A 94 20.84 -12.64 -1.41
N SER A 95 21.30 -13.86 -1.60
CA SER A 95 20.74 -15.04 -0.91
C SER A 95 20.97 -15.00 0.60
N GLU A 96 21.98 -14.23 1.05
CA GLU A 96 22.38 -14.05 2.44
C GLU A 96 22.59 -12.57 2.74
N GLY A 97 22.33 -12.18 3.97
CA GLY A 97 22.61 -10.85 4.51
C GLY A 97 22.89 -10.96 6.01
N TYR A 98 23.52 -9.95 6.61
CA TYR A 98 23.74 -9.94 8.05
C TYR A 98 22.54 -9.34 8.79
N VAL A 99 22.33 -9.80 10.01
CA VAL A 99 21.26 -9.28 10.88
C VAL A 99 21.43 -7.78 11.06
N GLY A 100 20.35 -7.05 10.72
CA GLY A 100 20.36 -5.58 10.73
C GLY A 100 20.55 -4.95 9.36
N ASP A 101 21.02 -5.70 8.35
CA ASP A 101 21.04 -5.21 6.98
C ASP A 101 19.63 -4.83 6.53
N GLN A 102 19.53 -3.81 5.72
CA GLN A 102 18.27 -3.34 5.18
C GLN A 102 18.35 -3.23 3.66
N TYR A 103 17.40 -3.88 2.98
CA TYR A 103 17.26 -3.81 1.54
C TYR A 103 16.13 -2.85 1.16
N PHE A 104 16.32 -2.11 0.09
CA PHE A 104 15.38 -1.15 -0.48
C PHE A 104 14.95 -1.57 -1.89
N ASP A 105 13.99 -0.88 -2.45
CA ASP A 105 13.49 -1.17 -3.81
C ASP A 105 14.61 -1.15 -4.87
N GLY A 106 15.64 -0.30 -4.70
CA GLY A 106 16.79 -0.21 -5.59
C GLY A 106 17.75 -1.40 -5.55
N ASP A 107 17.62 -2.29 -4.54
CA ASP A 107 18.43 -3.50 -4.41
C ASP A 107 17.78 -4.70 -5.11
N LEU A 108 16.53 -4.56 -5.57
CA LEU A 108 15.83 -5.58 -6.34
C LEU A 108 16.35 -5.61 -7.77
N GLU A 109 16.89 -6.75 -8.20
CA GLU A 109 17.44 -6.92 -9.53
C GLU A 109 16.57 -7.83 -10.40
N GLY A 110 16.35 -7.44 -11.66
CA GLY A 110 15.61 -8.23 -12.64
C GLY A 110 14.12 -8.37 -12.31
N GLY A 111 13.58 -9.53 -12.64
CA GLY A 111 12.15 -9.82 -12.51
C GLY A 111 11.39 -9.68 -13.82
N GLU A 112 10.38 -10.54 -14.02
CA GLU A 112 9.48 -10.49 -15.17
C GLU A 112 8.06 -10.84 -14.75
N ALA A 113 7.09 -10.13 -15.31
CA ALA A 113 5.67 -10.41 -15.14
C ALA A 113 4.96 -10.50 -16.49
N LYS A 114 3.96 -11.39 -16.58
CA LYS A 114 3.16 -11.62 -17.79
C LYS A 114 1.67 -11.55 -17.50
N ALA A 115 0.89 -11.27 -18.53
CA ALA A 115 -0.56 -11.41 -18.46
C ALA A 115 -0.92 -12.90 -18.34
N GLN A 116 -1.80 -13.22 -17.40
CA GLN A 116 -2.16 -14.62 -17.09
C GLN A 116 -2.64 -15.38 -18.32
N GLY A 117 -2.05 -16.55 -18.55
CA GLY A 117 -2.41 -17.43 -19.68
C GLY A 117 -1.90 -16.98 -21.04
N THR A 118 -0.99 -16.02 -21.11
CA THR A 118 -0.37 -15.53 -22.33
C THR A 118 1.14 -15.40 -22.19
N ASP A 119 1.85 -15.16 -23.30
CA ASP A 119 3.27 -14.80 -23.29
C ASP A 119 3.52 -13.29 -23.30
N THR A 120 2.46 -12.48 -23.15
CA THR A 120 2.56 -11.02 -23.18
C THR A 120 3.26 -10.54 -21.91
N ILE A 121 4.44 -9.95 -22.06
CA ILE A 121 5.16 -9.29 -20.96
C ILE A 121 4.39 -8.04 -20.56
N VAL A 122 4.20 -7.86 -19.25
CA VAL A 122 3.57 -6.68 -18.66
C VAL A 122 4.68 -5.77 -18.13
N PRO A 123 4.90 -4.59 -18.75
CA PRO A 123 5.82 -3.60 -18.21
C PRO A 123 5.38 -3.10 -16.83
N GLY A 124 6.36 -2.83 -15.95
CA GLY A 124 6.07 -2.36 -14.61
C GLY A 124 7.30 -2.38 -13.72
N SER A 125 7.09 -2.18 -12.42
CA SER A 125 8.15 -2.10 -11.42
C SER A 125 7.90 -3.02 -10.24
N PHE A 126 9.00 -3.50 -9.65
CA PHE A 126 9.00 -4.28 -8.43
C PHE A 126 9.38 -3.40 -7.25
N ARG A 127 8.71 -3.56 -6.12
CA ARG A 127 9.02 -2.87 -4.87
C ARG A 127 8.68 -3.73 -3.66
N PHE A 128 9.25 -3.43 -2.51
CA PHE A 128 8.79 -4.04 -1.27
C PHE A 128 7.33 -3.63 -0.99
N LYS A 129 6.50 -4.59 -0.60
CA LYS A 129 5.08 -4.33 -0.30
C LYS A 129 4.91 -3.38 0.89
N ASN A 130 5.83 -3.46 1.86
CA ASN A 130 5.94 -2.47 2.93
C ASN A 130 6.83 -1.32 2.44
N ASN A 131 6.48 -0.08 2.77
CA ASN A 131 7.23 1.11 2.34
C ASN A 131 8.60 1.27 3.05
N TRP A 132 9.02 0.29 3.86
CA TRP A 132 10.23 0.35 4.69
C TRP A 132 11.37 -0.56 4.19
N GLY A 133 11.13 -1.29 3.08
CA GLY A 133 12.08 -2.28 2.58
C GLY A 133 12.11 -3.55 3.42
N GLY A 134 13.17 -4.34 3.28
CA GLY A 134 13.37 -5.59 4.00
C GLY A 134 14.50 -5.49 5.02
N ILE A 135 14.20 -5.66 6.30
CA ILE A 135 15.22 -5.76 7.35
C ILE A 135 15.54 -7.23 7.57
N VAL A 136 16.84 -7.56 7.63
CA VAL A 136 17.33 -8.93 7.84
C VAL A 136 17.32 -9.28 9.33
N HIS A 137 16.59 -10.33 9.67
CA HIS A 137 16.55 -10.96 10.99
C HIS A 137 17.32 -12.29 10.96
N PRO A 138 17.68 -12.88 12.12
CA PRO A 138 18.35 -14.18 12.15
C PRO A 138 17.53 -15.28 11.46
N GLY A 139 18.16 -16.06 10.57
CA GLY A 139 17.51 -17.15 9.84
C GLY A 139 16.78 -16.72 8.58
N GLU A 140 15.74 -17.46 8.19
CA GLU A 140 15.02 -17.22 6.94
C GLU A 140 14.13 -15.96 7.03
N ASN A 141 14.35 -15.03 6.10
CA ASN A 141 13.55 -13.82 5.94
C ASN A 141 12.75 -13.90 4.64
N ARG A 142 11.43 -13.85 4.75
CA ARG A 142 10.50 -13.89 3.61
C ARG A 142 10.00 -12.48 3.33
N MET A 143 10.50 -11.87 2.28
CA MET A 143 10.20 -10.49 1.90
C MET A 143 9.14 -10.49 0.80
N VAL A 144 8.01 -9.83 1.04
CA VAL A 144 6.92 -9.72 0.07
C VAL A 144 7.21 -8.58 -0.88
N ILE A 145 7.30 -8.92 -2.16
CA ILE A 145 7.54 -7.98 -3.25
C ILE A 145 6.24 -7.80 -4.03
N LEU A 146 5.88 -6.55 -4.28
CA LEU A 146 4.74 -6.14 -5.10
C LEU A 146 5.23 -5.74 -6.49
N PHE A 147 4.65 -6.32 -7.51
CA PHE A 147 4.75 -5.84 -8.89
C PHE A 147 3.60 -4.89 -9.18
N THR A 148 3.92 -3.70 -9.68
CA THR A 148 2.94 -2.71 -10.13
C THR A 148 3.11 -2.51 -11.63
N PRO A 149 2.11 -2.86 -12.45
CA PRO A 149 2.13 -2.58 -13.89
C PRO A 149 2.19 -1.07 -14.17
N ASP A 150 2.82 -0.68 -15.27
CA ASP A 150 2.77 0.71 -15.77
C ASP A 150 1.36 1.08 -16.22
N ASP A 151 0.62 0.12 -16.79
CA ASP A 151 -0.79 0.26 -17.14
C ASP A 151 -1.68 -0.41 -16.08
N THR A 152 -1.97 0.32 -15.02
CA THR A 152 -2.84 -0.11 -13.92
C THR A 152 -4.33 -0.12 -14.27
N GLU A 153 -4.69 0.34 -15.46
CA GLU A 153 -6.07 0.31 -15.95
C GLU A 153 -6.39 -0.98 -16.69
N THR A 154 -5.37 -1.61 -17.26
CA THR A 154 -5.51 -2.88 -17.99
C THR A 154 -5.09 -4.06 -17.13
N TYR A 155 -4.03 -3.93 -16.32
CA TYR A 155 -3.41 -5.04 -15.61
C TYR A 155 -3.50 -4.88 -14.09
N ALA A 156 -3.75 -6.00 -13.41
CA ALA A 156 -3.73 -6.06 -11.95
C ALA A 156 -2.30 -6.14 -11.41
N THR A 157 -2.08 -5.66 -10.20
CA THR A 157 -0.85 -5.88 -9.44
C THR A 157 -0.65 -7.37 -9.12
N ALA A 158 0.59 -7.79 -8.87
CA ALA A 158 0.92 -9.14 -8.45
C ALA A 158 1.95 -9.14 -7.31
N GLU A 159 2.01 -10.23 -6.56
CA GLU A 159 2.95 -10.36 -5.44
C GLU A 159 3.77 -11.63 -5.58
N CYS A 160 5.02 -11.56 -5.11
CA CYS A 160 5.88 -12.73 -4.93
C CYS A 160 6.64 -12.62 -3.60
N ILE A 161 7.35 -13.70 -3.26
CA ILE A 161 8.19 -13.74 -2.08
C ILE A 161 9.64 -13.94 -2.53
N VAL A 162 10.54 -13.10 -2.02
CA VAL A 162 11.98 -13.28 -2.11
C VAL A 162 12.51 -13.66 -0.74
N THR A 163 13.41 -14.63 -0.68
CA THR A 163 13.94 -15.14 0.58
C THR A 163 15.42 -14.77 0.73
N VAL A 164 15.79 -14.26 1.91
CA VAL A 164 17.16 -13.94 2.29
C VAL A 164 17.48 -14.63 3.60
N THR A 165 18.63 -15.31 3.67
CA THR A 165 19.10 -15.94 4.92
C THR A 165 19.86 -14.93 5.76
N GLY A 166 19.39 -14.67 6.98
CA GLY A 166 20.03 -13.76 7.93
C GLY A 166 21.14 -14.45 8.73
N LEU A 167 22.36 -14.00 8.52
CA LEU A 167 23.56 -14.45 9.23
C LEU A 167 23.79 -13.59 10.46
N LYS A 168 24.17 -14.22 11.57
CA LYS A 168 24.59 -13.50 12.78
C LYS A 168 25.99 -12.93 12.61
N HIS A 169 26.22 -11.74 13.12
CA HIS A 169 27.57 -11.24 13.30
C HIS A 169 28.35 -12.12 14.30
N THR A 170 29.62 -12.37 14.00
CA THR A 170 30.55 -13.05 14.90
C THR A 170 31.56 -12.03 15.36
N ILE A 171 31.76 -11.90 16.68
CA ILE A 171 32.79 -11.03 17.25
C ILE A 171 34.17 -11.60 16.90
N THR A 172 35.01 -10.80 16.25
CA THR A 172 36.37 -11.16 15.86
C THR A 172 37.44 -10.53 16.77
N SER A 173 37.11 -9.36 17.34
CA SER A 173 37.94 -8.71 18.35
C SER A 173 37.10 -7.82 19.26
N VAL A 174 37.62 -7.62 20.45
CA VAL A 174 37.10 -6.66 21.44
C VAL A 174 38.13 -5.56 21.56
N THR A 175 37.71 -4.31 21.82
CA THR A 175 38.66 -3.25 22.17
C THR A 175 39.35 -3.65 23.46
N GLU A 176 40.67 -3.75 23.41
CA GLU A 176 41.47 -4.16 24.55
C GLU A 176 41.49 -3.06 25.61
N GLU A 177 40.98 -3.39 26.79
CA GLU A 177 41.04 -2.51 27.95
C GLU A 177 42.26 -2.88 28.79
N VAL A 178 43.23 -2.00 28.76
CA VAL A 178 44.47 -2.20 29.54
C VAL A 178 44.44 -1.29 30.75
N LEU A 179 44.27 -1.86 31.91
CA LEU A 179 44.45 -1.16 33.18
C LEU A 179 45.97 -1.00 33.43
N ARG A 180 46.40 0.24 33.66
CA ARG A 180 47.79 0.56 33.94
C ARG A 180 47.95 0.93 35.41
N ASP A 181 49.11 0.62 35.96
CA ASP A 181 49.55 1.03 37.33
C ASP A 181 48.57 0.58 38.43
N VAL A 182 48.01 -0.61 38.30
CA VAL A 182 47.17 -1.23 39.33
C VAL A 182 48.07 -1.65 40.50
N PRO A 183 47.87 -1.17 41.72
CA PRO A 183 48.66 -1.55 42.87
C PRO A 183 48.56 -3.04 43.19
N LEU A 184 49.66 -3.66 43.58
CA LEU A 184 49.63 -5.05 44.03
C LEU A 184 48.73 -5.21 45.25
N GLY A 185 47.89 -6.24 45.23
CA GLY A 185 46.90 -6.49 46.30
C GLY A 185 45.56 -5.82 46.06
N THR A 186 45.35 -5.13 44.90
CA THR A 186 44.02 -4.54 44.54
C THR A 186 43.04 -5.69 44.36
N ALA A 187 41.88 -5.62 45.02
CA ALA A 187 40.80 -6.60 44.82
C ALA A 187 40.16 -6.44 43.45
N PHE A 188 39.56 -7.51 42.90
CA PHE A 188 38.94 -7.48 41.56
C PHE A 188 37.82 -6.44 41.46
N GLU A 189 36.98 -6.34 42.48
CA GLU A 189 35.90 -5.40 42.61
C GLU A 189 36.33 -3.93 42.64
N ASP A 190 37.60 -3.68 42.99
CA ASP A 190 38.18 -2.33 43.03
C ASP A 190 38.88 -1.95 41.70
N LEU A 191 38.92 -2.87 40.75
CA LEU A 191 39.35 -2.57 39.38
C LEU A 191 38.28 -1.76 38.68
N TRP A 192 38.67 -0.63 38.12
CA TRP A 192 37.75 0.24 37.35
C TRP A 192 37.56 -0.32 35.94
N LEU A 193 37.01 -1.55 35.84
CA LEU A 193 36.70 -2.19 34.58
C LEU A 193 35.44 -1.58 33.95
N PRO A 194 35.42 -1.30 32.65
CA PRO A 194 34.25 -0.76 32.01
C PRO A 194 33.10 -1.76 31.99
N SER A 195 31.87 -1.28 32.11
CA SER A 195 30.66 -2.11 31.97
C SER A 195 30.29 -2.40 30.53
N GLU A 196 30.93 -1.72 29.57
CA GLU A 196 30.68 -1.81 28.13
C GLU A 196 32.00 -1.77 27.36
N VAL A 197 32.06 -2.49 26.24
CA VAL A 197 33.22 -2.48 25.34
C VAL A 197 32.77 -2.26 23.88
N ASN A 198 33.72 -1.91 23.02
CA ASN A 198 33.50 -1.90 21.58
C ASN A 198 33.96 -3.21 20.99
N VAL A 199 33.19 -3.76 20.06
CA VAL A 199 33.51 -5.03 19.40
C VAL A 199 33.57 -4.85 17.90
N LYS A 200 34.49 -5.57 17.25
CA LYS A 200 34.56 -5.68 15.80
C LYS A 200 34.06 -7.06 15.39
N THR A 201 33.31 -7.12 14.31
CA THR A 201 32.72 -8.33 13.79
C THR A 201 33.47 -8.89 12.58
N ASN A 202 33.06 -10.08 12.13
CA ASN A 202 33.56 -10.73 10.91
C ASN A 202 33.27 -9.94 9.63
N THR A 203 32.28 -9.03 9.63
CA THR A 203 31.98 -8.10 8.53
C THR A 203 32.86 -6.86 8.54
N GLY A 204 33.60 -6.65 9.62
CA GLY A 204 34.43 -5.47 9.84
C GLY A 204 33.71 -4.33 10.55
N ASP A 205 32.41 -4.47 10.82
CA ASP A 205 31.62 -3.48 11.54
C ASP A 205 32.06 -3.39 13.00
N ILE A 206 31.93 -2.17 13.54
CA ILE A 206 32.23 -1.90 14.95
C ILE A 206 30.92 -1.58 15.66
N PHE A 207 30.59 -2.39 16.66
CA PHE A 207 29.49 -2.12 17.58
C PHE A 207 30.04 -1.51 18.86
N TYR A 208 29.42 -0.41 19.27
CA TYR A 208 29.84 0.38 20.43
C TYR A 208 28.96 0.07 21.64
N TYR A 209 29.53 0.22 22.83
CA TYR A 209 28.77 0.12 24.09
C TYR A 209 28.10 -1.24 24.31
N ILE A 210 28.78 -2.31 23.96
CA ILE A 210 28.29 -3.67 24.20
C ILE A 210 28.50 -4.02 25.68
N PRO A 211 27.40 -4.32 26.41
CA PRO A 211 27.51 -4.67 27.83
C PRO A 211 28.34 -5.95 28.04
N VAL A 212 29.23 -5.91 29.02
CA VAL A 212 30.08 -7.05 29.35
C VAL A 212 30.03 -7.38 30.83
N THR A 213 30.34 -8.61 31.10
CA THR A 213 30.59 -9.10 32.47
C THR A 213 32.03 -9.65 32.51
N TRP A 214 32.80 -9.15 33.46
CA TRP A 214 34.18 -9.57 33.60
C TRP A 214 34.26 -10.82 34.48
N ASP A 215 35.09 -11.78 34.06
CA ASP A 215 35.37 -12.99 34.81
C ASP A 215 36.60 -12.80 35.67
N SER A 216 36.46 -12.93 36.99
CA SER A 216 37.52 -12.80 37.97
C SER A 216 38.28 -14.09 38.24
N SER A 217 37.90 -15.20 37.60
CA SER A 217 38.42 -16.55 37.96
C SER A 217 39.91 -16.73 37.76
N SER A 218 40.54 -15.96 36.88
CA SER A 218 41.99 -15.99 36.62
C SER A 218 42.76 -14.81 37.21
N TYR A 219 42.06 -13.88 37.89
CA TYR A 219 42.70 -12.71 38.48
C TYR A 219 43.38 -13.05 39.80
N ASP A 220 44.69 -12.74 39.93
CA ASP A 220 45.44 -12.85 41.15
C ASP A 220 46.01 -11.48 41.57
N PRO A 221 45.48 -10.87 42.64
CA PRO A 221 45.93 -9.55 43.07
C PRO A 221 47.41 -9.50 43.51
N ASN A 222 48.03 -10.63 43.76
CA ASN A 222 49.41 -10.69 44.16
C ASN A 222 50.39 -11.05 43.04
N LYS A 223 49.93 -11.13 41.82
CA LYS A 223 50.74 -11.46 40.65
C LYS A 223 51.12 -10.22 39.87
N TYR A 224 52.42 -10.12 39.53
CA TYR A 224 52.90 -9.06 38.63
C TYR A 224 52.70 -9.44 37.15
N GLY A 225 52.39 -8.44 36.34
CA GLY A 225 52.28 -8.57 34.91
C GLY A 225 50.82 -8.62 34.42
N GLU A 226 50.63 -8.90 33.12
CA GLU A 226 49.32 -9.04 32.51
C GLU A 226 48.56 -10.26 33.04
N GLN A 227 47.28 -10.11 33.26
CA GLN A 227 46.39 -11.16 33.78
C GLN A 227 45.08 -11.19 32.97
#